data_bccdcbf81ff73860b2a82fb13f9284d1
#
_entry.id   bccdcbf81ff73860b2a82fb13f9284d1
#
_cell.length_a   1.000
_cell.length_b   1.000
_cell.length_c   1.000
_cell.angle_alpha   90.00
_cell.angle_beta   90.00
_cell.angle_gamma   90.00
#
_symmetry.space_group_name_H-M   'P 1'
#
loop_
_entity.id
_entity.type
_entity.pdbx_description
1 polymer ?
#
loop_
_entity_poly.entity_id
_entity_poly.type
_entity_poly.pdbx_seq_one_letter_code
_entity_poly.pdbx_strand_id
1 'polypeptide(L)' 'MNGIICTEKDGKPSLHIHAAFADPEGREFGGHFNTGNLVLSTVELIIGEFEGIRMSRGMDPERGVPVFTPIQL' A
#
# COMPACT_ATOMS: atom_id res chain seq x y z
N MET A 1 -2.97 8.67 -4.79
CA MET A 1 -2.53 7.60 -3.89
C MET A 1 -1.33 6.87 -4.46
N ASN A 2 -0.57 6.25 -3.60
CA ASN A 2 0.67 5.59 -3.97
C ASN A 2 0.97 4.51 -2.93
N GLY A 3 1.50 3.37 -3.36
CA GLY A 3 1.79 2.32 -2.41
C GLY A 3 2.33 1.05 -3.04
N ILE A 4 2.36 0.00 -2.25
CA ILE A 4 2.85 -1.30 -2.65
C ILE A 4 1.86 -2.39 -2.28
N ILE A 5 1.88 -3.45 -3.07
CA ILE A 5 1.16 -4.68 -2.80
C ILE A 5 2.19 -5.74 -2.47
N CYS A 6 2.10 -6.30 -1.29
CA CYS A 6 3.04 -7.32 -0.81
C CYS A 6 2.33 -8.61 -0.48
N THR A 7 3.11 -9.67 -0.31
CA THR A 7 2.62 -10.96 0.18
C THR A 7 3.04 -11.11 1.63
N GLU A 8 2.08 -11.38 2.49
CA GLU A 8 2.33 -11.69 3.89
C GLU A 8 2.84 -13.12 4.07
N LYS A 9 3.26 -13.47 5.29
CA LYS A 9 3.78 -14.81 5.60
C LYS A 9 2.77 -15.93 5.35
N ASP A 10 1.48 -15.62 5.50
CA ASP A 10 0.40 -16.58 5.25
C ASP A 10 0.02 -16.70 3.77
N GLY A 11 0.72 -16.00 2.89
CA GLY A 11 0.47 -16.00 1.44
C GLY A 11 -0.61 -15.03 1.00
N LYS A 12 -1.23 -14.29 1.90
CA LYS A 12 -2.28 -13.34 1.55
C LYS A 12 -1.69 -12.01 1.08
N PRO A 13 -2.37 -11.30 0.17
CA PRO A 13 -1.93 -9.99 -0.23
C PRO A 13 -2.12 -8.97 0.88
N SER A 14 -1.20 -8.03 0.96
CA SER A 14 -1.22 -6.92 1.89
C SER A 14 -1.00 -5.63 1.11
N LEU A 15 -1.81 -4.63 1.38
CA LEU A 15 -1.71 -3.32 0.75
C LEU A 15 -1.13 -2.33 1.75
N HIS A 16 -0.11 -1.59 1.31
CA HIS A 16 0.42 -0.47 2.06
C HIS A 16 0.37 0.75 1.17
N ILE A 17 -0.65 1.57 1.34
CA ILE A 17 -0.98 2.67 0.46
C ILE A 17 -1.14 3.94 1.29
N HIS A 18 -0.54 5.03 0.82
CA HIS A 18 -0.79 6.37 1.33
C HIS A 18 -1.62 7.12 0.30
N ALA A 19 -2.56 7.90 0.77
CA ALA A 19 -3.43 8.68 -0.09
C ALA A 19 -3.55 10.11 0.42
N ALA A 20 -3.79 11.01 -0.50
CA ALA A 20 -4.13 12.40 -0.19
C ALA A 20 -5.50 12.70 -0.78
N PHE A 21 -6.28 13.46 -0.04
CA PHE A 21 -7.64 13.81 -0.40
C PHE A 21 -7.83 15.31 -0.25
N ALA A 22 -8.73 15.85 -1.04
CA ALA A 22 -9.21 17.21 -0.88
C ALA A 22 -10.74 17.19 -0.80
N ASP A 23 -11.30 18.00 0.08
CA ASP A 23 -12.75 18.16 0.15
C ASP A 23 -13.23 19.29 -0.75
N PRO A 24 -14.56 19.50 -0.91
CA PRO A 24 -15.07 20.56 -1.76
C PRO A 24 -14.63 21.97 -1.33
N GLU A 25 -14.26 22.18 -0.08
CA GLU A 25 -13.76 23.46 0.43
C GLU A 25 -12.26 23.64 0.25
N GLY A 26 -11.58 22.65 -0.38
CA GLY A 26 -10.15 22.70 -0.63
C GLY A 26 -9.27 22.31 0.53
N ARG A 27 -9.85 21.77 1.60
CA ARG A 27 -9.06 21.23 2.71
C ARG A 27 -8.44 19.91 2.28
N GLU A 28 -7.16 19.75 2.64
CA GLU A 28 -6.39 18.56 2.28
C GLU A 28 -6.12 17.70 3.51
N PHE A 29 -6.18 16.40 3.33
CA PHE A 29 -5.81 15.46 4.38
C PHE A 29 -5.32 14.18 3.73
N GLY A 30 -4.53 13.41 4.48
CA GLY A 30 -3.96 12.18 3.94
C GLY A 30 -3.43 11.28 5.04
N GLY A 31 -2.94 10.12 4.63
CA GLY A 31 -2.40 9.11 5.51
C GLY A 31 -2.56 7.72 4.92
N HIS A 32 -2.60 6.73 5.79
CA HIS A 32 -2.84 5.34 5.39
C HIS A 32 -4.22 5.18 4.77
N PHE A 33 -4.27 4.48 3.65
CA PHE A 33 -5.52 4.18 2.95
C PHE A 33 -5.99 2.79 3.38
N ASN A 34 -7.06 2.74 4.13
CA ASN A 34 -7.63 1.51 4.66
C ASN A 34 -8.89 1.10 3.89
N THR A 35 -9.44 -0.07 4.23
CA THR A 35 -10.71 -0.53 3.67
C THR A 35 -11.87 0.39 4.08
N GLY A 36 -12.95 0.33 3.32
CA GLY A 36 -14.17 1.10 3.61
C GLY A 36 -14.30 2.40 2.82
N ASN A 37 -13.35 2.69 1.94
CA ASN A 37 -13.45 3.83 1.04
C ASN A 37 -14.27 3.43 -0.19
N LEU A 38 -15.26 4.23 -0.52
CA LEU A 38 -16.12 4.00 -1.67
C LEU A 38 -15.78 4.98 -2.79
N VAL A 39 -15.76 4.48 -4.01
CA VAL A 39 -15.55 5.31 -5.19
C VAL A 39 -16.87 6.00 -5.54
N LEU A 40 -16.88 7.32 -5.50
CA LEU A 40 -18.07 8.09 -5.88
C LEU A 40 -18.28 8.10 -7.38
N SER A 41 -17.21 8.29 -8.15
CA SER A 41 -17.27 8.37 -9.60
C SER A 41 -16.29 7.39 -10.23
N THR A 42 -15.02 7.75 -10.32
CA THR A 42 -14.01 6.91 -10.98
C THR A 42 -12.71 6.87 -10.19
N VAL A 43 -12.01 5.74 -10.30
CA VAL A 43 -10.62 5.59 -9.87
C VAL A 43 -9.85 4.98 -11.02
N GLU A 44 -8.70 5.56 -11.33
CA GLU A 44 -7.78 5.02 -12.30
C GLU A 44 -6.55 4.50 -11.59
N LEU A 45 -6.16 3.25 -11.90
CA LEU A 45 -5.01 2.60 -11.25
C LEU A 45 -3.98 2.20 -12.29
N ILE A 46 -2.72 2.38 -11.92
CA ILE A 46 -1.58 1.83 -12.64
C ILE A 46 -0.86 0.91 -11.66
N ILE A 47 -0.75 -0.37 -12.02
CA ILE A 47 -0.09 -1.37 -11.19
C ILE A 47 1.07 -1.96 -11.99
N GLY A 48 2.28 -1.86 -11.45
CA GLY A 48 3.47 -2.49 -12.01
C GLY A 48 3.75 -3.81 -11.30
N GLU A 49 4.10 -4.81 -12.09
CA GLU A 49 4.52 -6.11 -11.57
C GLU A 49 5.96 -6.38 -12.00
N PHE A 50 6.76 -6.91 -11.09
CA PHE A 50 8.18 -7.16 -11.32
C PHE A 50 8.48 -8.65 -11.30
N GLU A 51 9.27 -9.12 -12.26
CA GLU A 51 9.77 -10.48 -12.28
C GLU A 51 11.06 -10.59 -11.46
N GLY A 52 11.34 -11.78 -10.94
CA GLY A 52 12.58 -12.08 -10.22
C GLY A 52 12.62 -11.57 -8.79
N ILE A 53 11.51 -11.03 -8.30
CA ILE A 53 11.44 -10.49 -6.94
C ILE A 53 10.08 -10.83 -6.32
N ARG A 54 10.10 -11.17 -5.04
CA ARG A 54 8.87 -11.29 -4.24
C ARG A 54 8.71 -10.02 -3.42
N MET A 55 7.58 -9.38 -3.60
CA MET A 55 7.20 -8.22 -2.82
C MET A 55 6.65 -8.70 -1.48
N SER A 56 7.46 -8.61 -0.44
CA SER A 56 7.08 -9.10 0.89
C SER A 56 7.33 -8.05 1.95
N ARG A 57 6.78 -8.30 3.14
CA ARG A 57 7.00 -7.47 4.31
C ARG A 57 7.53 -8.32 5.45
N GLY A 58 8.45 -7.77 6.22
CA GLY A 58 9.01 -8.42 7.38
C GLY A 58 9.09 -7.45 8.54
N MET A 59 9.22 -8.00 9.75
CA MET A 59 9.35 -7.19 10.95
C MET A 59 10.74 -6.56 11.02
N ASP A 60 10.78 -5.24 11.20
CA ASP A 60 12.02 -4.53 11.52
C ASP A 60 12.33 -4.75 13.00
N PRO A 61 13.42 -5.44 13.35
CA PRO A 61 13.73 -5.72 14.75
C PRO A 61 14.06 -4.48 15.56
N GLU A 62 14.52 -3.41 14.94
CA GLU A 62 14.84 -2.17 15.64
C GLU A 62 13.59 -1.34 15.92
N ARG A 63 12.67 -1.28 14.97
CA ARG A 63 11.46 -0.46 15.09
C ARG A 63 10.26 -1.21 15.64
N GLY A 64 10.26 -2.56 15.52
CA GLY A 64 9.14 -3.37 15.95
C GLY A 64 7.90 -3.23 15.09
N VAL A 65 8.05 -2.79 13.83
CA VAL A 65 6.96 -2.61 12.88
C VAL A 65 7.27 -3.34 11.58
N PRO A 66 6.26 -3.78 10.82
CA PRO A 66 6.48 -4.40 9.53
C PRO A 66 6.94 -3.36 8.51
N VAL A 67 7.95 -3.75 7.72
CA VAL A 67 8.51 -2.91 6.66
C VAL A 67 8.61 -3.71 5.37
N PHE A 68 8.71 -3.01 4.25
CA PHE A 68 8.93 -3.62 2.95
C PHE A 68 10.28 -4.33 2.93
N THR A 69 10.23 -5.63 2.70
CA THR A 69 11.42 -6.51 2.72
C THR A 69 11.39 -7.39 1.47
N PRO A 70 11.80 -6.85 0.31
CA PRO A 70 11.76 -7.62 -0.93
C PRO A 70 12.75 -8.78 -0.89
N ILE A 71 12.37 -9.87 -1.54
CA ILE A 71 13.18 -11.08 -1.62
C ILE A 71 13.51 -11.34 -3.09
N GLN A 72 14.78 -11.47 -3.40
CA GLN A 72 15.21 -11.88 -4.73
C GLN A 72 14.92 -13.37 -4.92
N LEU A 73 14.29 -13.70 -6.01
CA LEU A 73 13.97 -15.08 -6.38
C LEU A 73 15.10 -15.74 -7.18
#